data_10cbcd1e675359bac261b3cecf22d64a
#
_entry.id   10cbcd1e675359bac261b3cecf22d64a
#
_cell.length_a   1.000
_cell.length_b   1.000
_cell.length_c   1.000
_cell.angle_alpha   90.00
_cell.angle_beta   90.00
_cell.angle_gamma   90.00
#
_symmetry.space_group_name_H-M   'P 1'
#
loop_
_entity.id
_entity.type
_entity.pdbx_description
1 polymer ?
#
loop_
_entity_poly.entity_id
_entity_poly.type
_entity_poly.pdbx_seq_one_letter_code
_entity_poly.pdbx_strand_id
1 'polypeptide(L)'
;MHRLFHPESIAIVGASTKENKFGGTSFLIRFQDAGYTGRLYPINPQADTIRGLQAYPDLKALPEVPDLAIVCVAAPFVPAVLQTCGEIGLTRVHILTSGFRELGTPEGDALEAEVKRLADQFGLLIVGPNCMGPYCPASGLTAWGAIPGKPGPIGIISQSGGITQRLTEYLFSLGIGVEKAVSMGNATVLNANDFLQDMAEDPKIRVIAMYLENAGDGRVFFSRVREIGRRKPIVILKGGVFAAGARTIVSHTGSMAGSLQIWEAFSRQTGAIRVRSMEEWADTTIALSLLPAPSGNGVFLATGGGGNSVINSDIFQHEGLDVPELSPESMQQLRQRIPVIGSIAGNPLDSFEIFFNPRHMADITQIVASDPAIAMLVIDRLIQRKAFHIMDTTDLTEKTIEILQPVSRLKPTVVTVESDGGDLELGQKGITMRRRFCESGIPAYPTTERAARALAHLTAYHAYKRDHPL
;
A
#
# COMPACT_ATOMS: atom_id res chain seq x y z
N MET A 1 -14.54 -15.97 0.14
CA MET A 1 -13.86 -14.65 -0.03
C MET A 1 -13.96 -14.09 -1.46
N HIS A 2 -13.77 -14.90 -2.53
CA HIS A 2 -13.75 -14.38 -3.91
C HIS A 2 -14.93 -13.44 -4.26
N ARG A 3 -16.19 -13.88 -4.03
CA ARG A 3 -17.39 -13.07 -4.32
C ARG A 3 -17.53 -11.79 -3.46
N LEU A 4 -16.75 -11.65 -2.37
CA LEU A 4 -16.70 -10.41 -1.59
C LEU A 4 -15.95 -9.30 -2.34
N PHE A 5 -14.93 -9.66 -3.13
CA PHE A 5 -14.12 -8.73 -3.94
C PHE A 5 -14.55 -8.69 -5.42
N HIS A 6 -15.27 -9.71 -5.88
CA HIS A 6 -15.75 -9.83 -7.25
C HIS A 6 -17.24 -10.18 -7.29
N PRO A 7 -18.12 -9.34 -6.69
CA PRO A 7 -19.56 -9.56 -6.77
C PRO A 7 -20.05 -9.29 -8.19
N GLU A 8 -21.00 -10.07 -8.68
CA GLU A 8 -21.72 -9.83 -9.94
C GLU A 8 -23.03 -9.07 -9.71
N SER A 9 -23.49 -9.05 -8.44
CA SER A 9 -24.66 -8.29 -8.02
C SER A 9 -24.50 -7.75 -6.61
N ILE A 10 -24.94 -6.50 -6.39
CA ILE A 10 -24.81 -5.78 -5.11
C ILE A 10 -26.14 -5.16 -4.74
N ALA A 11 -26.68 -5.49 -3.56
CA ALA A 11 -27.77 -4.75 -2.94
C ALA A 11 -27.21 -3.64 -2.06
N ILE A 12 -27.76 -2.42 -2.17
CA ILE A 12 -27.35 -1.26 -1.37
C ILE A 12 -28.51 -0.84 -0.49
N VAL A 13 -28.48 -1.28 0.77
CA VAL A 13 -29.53 -1.07 1.76
C VAL A 13 -29.37 0.31 2.40
N GLY A 14 -30.39 1.18 2.25
CA GLY A 14 -30.34 2.57 2.72
C GLY A 14 -29.83 3.54 1.64
N ALA A 15 -29.93 3.17 0.36
CA ALA A 15 -29.79 4.11 -0.74
C ALA A 15 -30.90 5.17 -0.68
N SER A 16 -30.60 6.41 -1.09
CA SER A 16 -31.50 7.56 -1.01
C SER A 16 -31.54 8.34 -2.33
N THR A 17 -32.64 9.01 -2.60
CA THR A 17 -32.75 9.97 -3.70
C THR A 17 -31.92 11.26 -3.46
N LYS A 18 -31.45 11.49 -2.22
CA LYS A 18 -30.62 12.65 -1.86
C LYS A 18 -29.16 12.37 -2.17
N GLU A 19 -28.59 13.09 -3.14
CA GLU A 19 -27.21 12.86 -3.62
C GLU A 19 -26.10 13.32 -2.66
N ASN A 20 -26.35 14.31 -1.81
CA ASN A 20 -25.33 14.93 -0.96
C ASN A 20 -25.17 14.25 0.41
N LYS A 21 -25.62 13.02 0.58
CA LYS A 21 -25.50 12.30 1.85
C LYS A 21 -24.48 11.18 1.73
N PHE A 22 -23.46 11.19 2.59
CA PHE A 22 -22.56 10.04 2.75
C PHE A 22 -23.38 8.81 3.19
N GLY A 23 -23.26 7.72 2.46
CA GLY A 23 -24.04 6.50 2.69
C GLY A 23 -24.31 5.72 1.41
N GLY A 24 -25.42 5.00 1.35
CA GLY A 24 -25.74 4.09 0.24
C GLY A 24 -25.68 4.73 -1.15
N THR A 25 -26.16 5.96 -1.30
CA THR A 25 -26.14 6.66 -2.59
C THR A 25 -24.73 6.98 -3.07
N SER A 26 -23.79 7.26 -2.16
CA SER A 26 -22.39 7.48 -2.54
C SER A 26 -21.74 6.23 -3.12
N PHE A 27 -22.10 5.03 -2.66
CA PHE A 27 -21.66 3.77 -3.27
C PHE A 27 -22.21 3.61 -4.69
N LEU A 28 -23.50 3.88 -4.91
CA LEU A 28 -24.10 3.83 -6.24
C LEU A 28 -23.36 4.74 -7.23
N ILE A 29 -23.16 6.01 -6.84
CA ILE A 29 -22.45 6.99 -7.66
C ILE A 29 -21.07 6.47 -8.04
N ARG A 30 -20.30 6.03 -7.06
CA ARG A 30 -18.92 5.59 -7.29
C ARG A 30 -18.81 4.31 -8.12
N PHE A 31 -19.72 3.35 -7.93
CA PHE A 31 -19.75 2.15 -8.77
C PHE A 31 -20.12 2.48 -10.21
N GLN A 32 -21.07 3.38 -10.44
CA GLN A 32 -21.41 3.84 -11.79
C GLN A 32 -20.23 4.59 -12.44
N ASP A 33 -19.60 5.51 -11.71
CA ASP A 33 -18.44 6.27 -12.20
C ASP A 33 -17.21 5.40 -12.47
N ALA A 34 -17.01 4.34 -11.69
CA ALA A 34 -15.94 3.37 -11.88
C ALA A 34 -16.22 2.35 -12.98
N GLY A 35 -17.41 2.38 -13.61
CA GLY A 35 -17.77 1.43 -14.65
C GLY A 35 -18.01 0.01 -14.13
N TYR A 36 -18.53 -0.14 -12.90
CA TYR A 36 -18.94 -1.46 -12.41
C TYR A 36 -19.99 -2.09 -13.34
N THR A 37 -19.71 -3.28 -13.81
CA THR A 37 -20.50 -3.98 -14.83
C THR A 37 -21.55 -4.94 -14.27
N GLY A 38 -21.51 -5.17 -12.95
CA GLY A 38 -22.50 -6.03 -12.26
C GLY A 38 -23.84 -5.32 -12.03
N ARG A 39 -24.81 -6.06 -11.54
CA ARG A 39 -26.16 -5.55 -11.23
C ARG A 39 -26.17 -4.82 -9.89
N LEU A 40 -26.74 -3.62 -9.86
CA LEU A 40 -26.89 -2.79 -8.67
C LEU A 40 -28.35 -2.70 -8.28
N TYR A 41 -28.67 -3.03 -7.05
CA TYR A 41 -30.02 -3.04 -6.49
C TYR A 41 -30.13 -2.04 -5.34
N PRO A 42 -30.59 -0.79 -5.58
CA PRO A 42 -30.89 0.15 -4.51
C PRO A 42 -32.08 -0.36 -3.69
N ILE A 43 -31.94 -0.40 -2.36
CA ILE A 43 -33.01 -0.77 -1.44
C ILE A 43 -33.49 0.48 -0.71
N ASN A 44 -34.74 0.87 -0.97
CA ASN A 44 -35.41 2.00 -0.33
C ASN A 44 -36.94 1.84 -0.40
N PRO A 45 -37.65 1.78 0.74
CA PRO A 45 -39.12 1.57 0.77
C PRO A 45 -39.95 2.77 0.28
N GLN A 46 -39.33 3.93 0.01
CA GLN A 46 -40.00 5.16 -0.33
C GLN A 46 -39.70 5.67 -1.75
N ALA A 47 -38.92 4.93 -2.53
CA ALA A 47 -38.53 5.35 -3.87
C ALA A 47 -38.68 4.21 -4.88
N ASP A 48 -39.21 4.53 -6.05
CA ASP A 48 -39.31 3.58 -7.18
C ASP A 48 -38.04 3.51 -8.00
N THR A 49 -37.28 4.62 -8.03
CA THR A 49 -36.03 4.74 -8.77
C THR A 49 -34.99 5.56 -8.00
N ILE A 50 -33.73 5.16 -8.05
CA ILE A 50 -32.58 5.90 -7.52
C ILE A 50 -31.47 5.88 -8.58
N ARG A 51 -31.00 7.06 -9.00
CA ARG A 51 -29.94 7.20 -10.00
C ARG A 51 -30.19 6.43 -11.30
N GLY A 52 -31.44 6.40 -11.74
CA GLY A 52 -31.86 5.68 -12.95
C GLY A 52 -31.99 4.17 -12.81
N LEU A 53 -31.71 3.63 -11.61
CA LEU A 53 -31.90 2.22 -11.31
C LEU A 53 -33.25 1.99 -10.63
N GLN A 54 -33.90 0.87 -10.91
CA GLN A 54 -35.08 0.43 -10.18
C GLN A 54 -34.71 0.22 -8.71
N ALA A 55 -35.43 0.86 -7.81
CA ALA A 55 -35.30 0.63 -6.37
C ALA A 55 -36.33 -0.42 -5.90
N TYR A 56 -35.97 -1.13 -4.85
CA TYR A 56 -36.79 -2.18 -4.27
C TYR A 56 -37.12 -1.84 -2.81
N PRO A 57 -38.32 -2.17 -2.31
CA PRO A 57 -38.70 -1.80 -0.96
C PRO A 57 -37.86 -2.52 0.13
N ASP A 58 -37.46 -3.76 -0.13
CA ASP A 58 -36.64 -4.58 0.75
C ASP A 58 -35.84 -5.64 -0.03
N LEU A 59 -35.02 -6.43 0.68
CA LEU A 59 -34.18 -7.47 0.06
C LEU A 59 -34.99 -8.68 -0.46
N LYS A 60 -36.20 -8.93 0.07
CA LYS A 60 -37.06 -10.07 -0.34
C LYS A 60 -37.75 -9.79 -1.69
N ALA A 61 -37.89 -8.50 -2.03
CA ALA A 61 -38.48 -8.07 -3.30
C ALA A 61 -37.52 -8.14 -4.50
N LEU A 62 -36.24 -8.49 -4.27
CA LEU A 62 -35.24 -8.59 -5.32
C LEU A 62 -35.53 -9.75 -6.28
N PRO A 63 -35.20 -9.62 -7.58
CA PRO A 63 -35.40 -10.69 -8.56
C PRO A 63 -34.43 -11.87 -8.38
N GLU A 64 -33.38 -11.70 -7.61
CA GLU A 64 -32.38 -12.71 -7.28
C GLU A 64 -31.76 -12.45 -5.91
N VAL A 65 -31.04 -13.43 -5.36
CA VAL A 65 -30.20 -13.24 -4.15
C VAL A 65 -28.88 -12.61 -4.60
N PRO A 66 -28.56 -11.37 -4.18
CA PRO A 66 -27.33 -10.72 -4.61
C PRO A 66 -26.07 -11.34 -3.97
N ASP A 67 -24.92 -11.17 -4.63
CA ASP A 67 -23.63 -11.68 -4.11
C ASP A 67 -23.18 -10.95 -2.85
N LEU A 68 -23.51 -9.65 -2.73
CA LEU A 68 -23.08 -8.76 -1.65
C LEU A 68 -24.20 -7.81 -1.25
N ALA A 69 -24.45 -7.64 0.04
CA ALA A 69 -25.22 -6.50 0.56
C ALA A 69 -24.32 -5.45 1.20
N ILE A 70 -24.49 -4.18 0.84
CA ILE A 70 -23.88 -3.03 1.50
C ILE A 70 -24.94 -2.36 2.35
N VAL A 71 -24.75 -2.33 3.67
CA VAL A 71 -25.73 -1.86 4.66
C VAL A 71 -25.33 -0.48 5.15
N CYS A 72 -26.20 0.51 4.88
CA CYS A 72 -25.99 1.92 5.18
C CYS A 72 -27.17 2.53 5.97
N VAL A 73 -27.99 1.70 6.63
CA VAL A 73 -29.08 2.16 7.53
C VAL A 73 -28.51 2.46 8.92
N ALA A 74 -29.28 3.21 9.75
CA ALA A 74 -28.85 3.49 11.12
C ALA A 74 -28.67 2.19 11.93
N ALA A 75 -27.72 2.19 12.88
CA ALA A 75 -27.30 0.99 13.62
C ALA A 75 -28.44 0.13 14.21
N PRO A 76 -29.50 0.71 14.83
CA PRO A 76 -30.61 -0.07 15.37
C PRO A 76 -31.37 -0.92 14.34
N PHE A 77 -31.30 -0.56 13.04
CA PHE A 77 -31.99 -1.30 11.97
C PHE A 77 -31.12 -2.39 11.34
N VAL A 78 -29.82 -2.41 11.63
CA VAL A 78 -28.88 -3.36 11.03
C VAL A 78 -29.24 -4.82 11.36
N PRO A 79 -29.58 -5.20 12.62
CA PRO A 79 -29.96 -6.58 12.92
C PRO A 79 -31.12 -7.11 12.09
N ALA A 80 -32.17 -6.30 11.85
CA ALA A 80 -33.30 -6.71 11.02
C ALA A 80 -32.89 -6.96 9.55
N VAL A 81 -31.96 -6.15 9.01
CA VAL A 81 -31.41 -6.37 7.67
C VAL A 81 -30.60 -7.68 7.63
N LEU A 82 -29.76 -7.96 8.64
CA LEU A 82 -28.99 -9.20 8.72
C LEU A 82 -29.86 -10.45 8.84
N GLN A 83 -30.94 -10.37 9.63
CA GLN A 83 -31.95 -11.41 9.72
C GLN A 83 -32.54 -11.72 8.33
N THR A 84 -32.95 -10.66 7.60
CA THR A 84 -33.48 -10.80 6.22
C THR A 84 -32.42 -11.38 5.28
N CYS A 85 -31.15 -10.94 5.35
CA CYS A 85 -30.07 -11.54 4.57
C CYS A 85 -29.96 -13.05 4.81
N GLY A 86 -29.97 -13.48 6.08
CA GLY A 86 -29.90 -14.91 6.43
C GLY A 86 -31.10 -15.70 5.89
N GLU A 87 -32.32 -15.16 6.02
CA GLU A 87 -33.56 -15.81 5.57
C GLU A 87 -33.59 -16.04 4.04
N ILE A 88 -33.02 -15.12 3.25
CA ILE A 88 -32.97 -15.27 1.78
C ILE A 88 -31.70 -15.97 1.28
N GLY A 89 -30.79 -16.37 2.18
CA GLY A 89 -29.54 -17.04 1.82
C GLY A 89 -28.42 -16.10 1.31
N LEU A 90 -28.54 -14.76 1.52
CA LEU A 90 -27.48 -13.80 1.23
C LEU A 90 -26.46 -13.83 2.36
N THR A 91 -25.27 -14.36 2.10
CA THR A 91 -24.28 -14.62 3.15
C THR A 91 -23.16 -13.58 3.24
N ARG A 92 -22.98 -12.69 2.27
CA ARG A 92 -21.90 -11.69 2.27
C ARG A 92 -22.45 -10.31 2.51
N VAL A 93 -21.97 -9.66 3.57
CA VAL A 93 -22.49 -8.37 4.01
C VAL A 93 -21.34 -7.42 4.34
N HIS A 94 -21.42 -6.21 3.87
CA HIS A 94 -20.58 -5.09 4.30
C HIS A 94 -21.43 -4.11 5.08
N ILE A 95 -21.06 -3.77 6.31
CA ILE A 95 -21.76 -2.81 7.15
C ILE A 95 -20.91 -1.53 7.24
N LEU A 96 -21.32 -0.50 6.47
CA LEU A 96 -20.69 0.84 6.52
C LEU A 96 -20.98 1.52 7.87
N THR A 97 -22.17 1.32 8.39
CA THR A 97 -22.73 2.03 9.54
C THR A 97 -21.85 1.93 10.78
N SER A 98 -21.68 3.06 11.47
CA SER A 98 -21.15 3.18 12.83
C SER A 98 -22.29 3.22 13.86
N GLY A 99 -21.95 3.12 15.15
CA GLY A 99 -22.93 3.11 16.24
C GLY A 99 -22.96 1.77 17.00
N PHE A 100 -21.83 1.06 17.02
CA PHE A 100 -21.64 -0.22 17.68
C PHE A 100 -20.63 -0.07 18.82
N ARG A 101 -19.81 -1.10 19.08
CA ARG A 101 -18.84 -1.14 20.19
C ARG A 101 -17.88 0.07 20.23
N GLU A 102 -17.55 0.68 19.09
CA GLU A 102 -16.69 1.86 19.05
C GLU A 102 -17.26 3.08 19.79
N LEU A 103 -18.56 3.09 20.12
CA LEU A 103 -19.15 4.14 20.95
C LEU A 103 -18.76 3.99 22.43
N GLY A 104 -18.32 2.80 22.87
CA GLY A 104 -18.03 2.52 24.27
C GLY A 104 -19.26 2.57 25.17
N THR A 105 -20.47 2.28 24.64
CA THR A 105 -21.73 2.26 25.36
C THR A 105 -22.33 0.86 25.42
N PRO A 106 -23.11 0.53 26.49
CA PRO A 106 -23.76 -0.78 26.58
C PRO A 106 -24.68 -1.08 25.39
N GLU A 107 -25.32 -0.07 24.82
CA GLU A 107 -26.19 -0.20 23.65
C GLU A 107 -25.40 -0.57 22.39
N GLY A 108 -24.22 0.05 22.19
CA GLY A 108 -23.32 -0.26 21.10
C GLY A 108 -22.76 -1.69 21.21
N ASP A 109 -22.39 -2.10 22.42
CA ASP A 109 -21.92 -3.46 22.70
C ASP A 109 -23.03 -4.52 22.44
N ALA A 110 -24.26 -4.22 22.86
CA ALA A 110 -25.40 -5.11 22.63
C ALA A 110 -25.72 -5.28 21.14
N LEU A 111 -25.68 -4.19 20.37
CA LEU A 111 -25.88 -4.22 18.92
C LEU A 111 -24.80 -5.03 18.22
N GLU A 112 -23.52 -4.88 18.60
CA GLU A 112 -22.43 -5.66 18.01
C GLU A 112 -22.53 -7.15 18.39
N ALA A 113 -22.92 -7.49 19.61
CA ALA A 113 -23.18 -8.86 20.03
C ALA A 113 -24.30 -9.49 19.19
N GLU A 114 -25.35 -8.73 18.89
CA GLU A 114 -26.46 -9.20 18.05
C GLU A 114 -26.02 -9.41 16.58
N VAL A 115 -25.19 -8.53 16.02
CA VAL A 115 -24.54 -8.73 14.70
C VAL A 115 -23.78 -10.05 14.68
N LYS A 116 -22.98 -10.34 15.71
CA LYS A 116 -22.23 -11.59 15.83
C LYS A 116 -23.14 -12.80 15.94
N ARG A 117 -24.18 -12.73 16.78
CA ARG A 117 -25.15 -13.82 16.96
C ARG A 117 -25.83 -14.18 15.63
N LEU A 118 -26.28 -13.18 14.88
CA LEU A 118 -26.91 -13.39 13.57
C LEU A 118 -25.93 -13.95 12.54
N ALA A 119 -24.69 -13.48 12.56
CA ALA A 119 -23.65 -14.03 11.70
C ALA A 119 -23.40 -15.51 11.97
N ASP A 120 -23.28 -15.89 13.24
CA ASP A 120 -23.10 -17.30 13.65
C ASP A 120 -24.33 -18.15 13.28
N GLN A 121 -25.55 -17.61 13.47
CA GLN A 121 -26.81 -18.31 13.18
C GLN A 121 -26.98 -18.61 11.68
N PHE A 122 -26.61 -17.68 10.80
CA PHE A 122 -26.87 -17.79 9.36
C PHE A 122 -25.60 -18.01 8.53
N GLY A 123 -24.43 -18.12 9.14
CA GLY A 123 -23.16 -18.27 8.44
C GLY A 123 -22.78 -17.02 7.62
N LEU A 124 -23.08 -15.81 8.12
CA LEU A 124 -22.82 -14.58 7.40
C LEU A 124 -21.33 -14.20 7.47
N LEU A 125 -20.77 -13.85 6.33
CA LEU A 125 -19.45 -13.25 6.19
C LEU A 125 -19.60 -11.74 6.22
N ILE A 126 -19.33 -11.11 7.36
CA ILE A 126 -19.56 -9.68 7.57
C ILE A 126 -18.24 -8.91 7.61
N VAL A 127 -18.12 -7.87 6.76
CA VAL A 127 -17.07 -6.86 6.81
C VAL A 127 -17.58 -5.66 7.59
N GLY A 128 -16.87 -5.27 8.63
CA GLY A 128 -17.29 -4.17 9.51
C GLY A 128 -17.83 -4.67 10.86
N PRO A 129 -18.72 -3.90 11.51
CA PRO A 129 -19.29 -2.61 11.12
C PRO A 129 -18.28 -1.45 11.16
N ASN A 130 -18.75 -0.21 10.92
CA ASN A 130 -17.96 1.02 11.02
C ASN A 130 -16.76 1.03 10.07
N CYS A 131 -16.96 0.73 8.78
CA CYS A 131 -15.86 0.61 7.82
C CYS A 131 -16.24 0.99 6.38
N MET A 132 -15.21 1.27 5.58
CA MET A 132 -15.37 1.54 4.14
C MET A 132 -15.56 0.25 3.31
N GLY A 133 -15.25 -0.91 3.87
CA GLY A 133 -15.48 -2.22 3.26
C GLY A 133 -14.42 -2.65 2.24
N PRO A 134 -14.79 -3.60 1.33
CA PRO A 134 -13.89 -4.12 0.31
C PRO A 134 -13.69 -3.14 -0.84
N TYR A 135 -12.52 -3.24 -1.48
CA TYR A 135 -12.10 -2.46 -2.62
C TYR A 135 -11.31 -3.35 -3.59
N CYS A 136 -11.69 -3.37 -4.85
CA CYS A 136 -11.03 -4.18 -5.88
C CYS A 136 -11.18 -3.49 -7.25
N PRO A 137 -10.13 -2.83 -7.78
CA PRO A 137 -10.20 -2.15 -9.06
C PRO A 137 -10.54 -3.08 -10.23
N ALA A 138 -10.06 -4.34 -10.18
CA ALA A 138 -10.29 -5.32 -11.26
C ALA A 138 -11.77 -5.67 -11.46
N SER A 139 -12.59 -5.53 -10.42
CA SER A 139 -14.04 -5.78 -10.50
C SER A 139 -14.89 -4.49 -10.54
N GLY A 140 -14.26 -3.31 -10.55
CA GLY A 140 -14.97 -2.04 -10.43
C GLY A 140 -15.52 -1.77 -9.02
N LEU A 141 -15.17 -2.59 -8.04
CA LEU A 141 -15.55 -2.39 -6.62
C LEU A 141 -14.67 -1.30 -6.00
N THR A 142 -14.92 -0.03 -6.36
CA THR A 142 -14.07 1.12 -6.02
C THR A 142 -14.87 2.22 -5.32
N ALA A 143 -15.59 1.86 -4.27
CA ALA A 143 -16.52 2.76 -3.59
C ALA A 143 -15.87 3.90 -2.78
N TRP A 144 -14.55 3.87 -2.58
CA TRP A 144 -13.82 4.89 -1.83
C TRP A 144 -12.53 5.28 -2.55
N GLY A 145 -12.21 6.57 -2.49
CA GLY A 145 -11.10 7.17 -3.23
C GLY A 145 -11.58 8.07 -4.38
N ALA A 146 -10.87 9.16 -4.59
CA ALA A 146 -11.16 10.13 -5.65
C ALA A 146 -10.51 9.75 -6.99
N ILE A 147 -9.50 8.88 -6.97
CA ILE A 147 -8.72 8.48 -8.14
C ILE A 147 -9.15 7.07 -8.54
N PRO A 148 -9.52 6.85 -9.81
CA PRO A 148 -9.76 5.50 -10.32
C PRO A 148 -8.53 4.63 -10.11
N GLY A 149 -8.69 3.54 -9.35
CA GLY A 149 -7.62 2.60 -9.10
C GLY A 149 -7.35 1.70 -10.30
N LYS A 150 -6.16 1.13 -10.35
CA LYS A 150 -5.81 0.05 -11.28
C LYS A 150 -5.37 -1.19 -10.51
N PRO A 151 -5.59 -2.40 -11.07
CA PRO A 151 -5.03 -3.62 -10.49
C PRO A 151 -3.51 -3.57 -10.40
N GLY A 152 -2.95 -4.24 -9.39
CA GLY A 152 -1.51 -4.29 -9.18
C GLY A 152 -1.11 -5.25 -8.05
N PRO A 153 0.18 -5.33 -7.70
CA PRO A 153 0.71 -6.41 -6.89
C PRO A 153 0.51 -6.25 -5.38
N ILE A 154 -0.31 -5.30 -4.93
CA ILE A 154 -0.44 -4.94 -3.51
C ILE A 154 -1.80 -5.37 -2.98
N GLY A 155 -1.80 -6.08 -1.84
CA GLY A 155 -2.96 -6.31 -0.99
C GLY A 155 -2.94 -5.39 0.23
N ILE A 156 -4.07 -4.80 0.61
CA ILE A 156 -4.15 -3.89 1.77
C ILE A 156 -5.21 -4.37 2.75
N ILE A 157 -4.84 -4.52 4.03
CA ILE A 157 -5.73 -4.88 5.13
C ILE A 157 -5.65 -3.78 6.19
N SER A 158 -6.76 -3.14 6.53
CA SER A 158 -6.73 -2.00 7.44
C SER A 158 -7.96 -1.93 8.35
N GLN A 159 -7.75 -1.53 9.59
CA GLN A 159 -8.84 -1.22 10.52
C GLN A 159 -9.38 0.21 10.36
N SER A 160 -8.69 1.06 9.57
CA SER A 160 -9.10 2.44 9.34
C SER A 160 -9.40 2.71 7.86
N GLY A 161 -10.62 3.18 7.55
CA GLY A 161 -11.01 3.58 6.20
C GLY A 161 -10.17 4.73 5.65
N GLY A 162 -9.97 5.78 6.45
CA GLY A 162 -9.20 6.95 6.02
C GLY A 162 -7.71 6.63 5.76
N ILE A 163 -7.10 5.76 6.57
CA ILE A 163 -5.71 5.33 6.36
C ILE A 163 -5.59 4.46 5.11
N THR A 164 -6.56 3.56 4.87
CA THR A 164 -6.60 2.75 3.65
C THR A 164 -6.71 3.62 2.41
N GLN A 165 -7.63 4.60 2.43
CA GLN A 165 -7.81 5.54 1.33
C GLN A 165 -6.53 6.33 1.03
N ARG A 166 -5.88 6.88 2.07
CA ARG A 166 -4.62 7.63 1.90
C ARG A 166 -3.51 6.81 1.27
N LEU A 167 -3.34 5.54 1.68
CA LEU A 167 -2.32 4.68 1.07
C LEU A 167 -2.66 4.36 -0.38
N THR A 168 -3.92 3.98 -0.68
CA THR A 168 -4.32 3.67 -2.06
C THR A 168 -4.16 4.88 -2.98
N GLU A 169 -4.60 6.07 -2.55
CA GLU A 169 -4.45 7.31 -3.33
C GLU A 169 -2.98 7.68 -3.56
N TYR A 170 -2.13 7.52 -2.54
CA TYR A 170 -0.70 7.75 -2.69
C TYR A 170 -0.06 6.79 -3.71
N LEU A 171 -0.35 5.48 -3.61
CA LEU A 171 0.13 4.49 -4.58
C LEU A 171 -0.34 4.80 -6.00
N PHE A 172 -1.61 5.14 -6.19
CA PHE A 172 -2.16 5.50 -7.50
C PHE A 172 -1.56 6.79 -8.06
N SER A 173 -1.23 7.77 -7.21
CA SER A 173 -0.55 8.99 -7.65
C SER A 173 0.83 8.71 -8.26
N LEU A 174 1.48 7.62 -7.82
CA LEU A 174 2.74 7.11 -8.36
C LEU A 174 2.54 6.06 -9.46
N GLY A 175 1.30 5.84 -9.91
CA GLY A 175 0.99 4.87 -10.95
C GLY A 175 1.11 3.41 -10.50
N ILE A 176 1.10 3.12 -9.20
CA ILE A 176 1.20 1.78 -8.64
C ILE A 176 -0.19 1.25 -8.33
N GLY A 177 -0.51 0.05 -8.81
CA GLY A 177 -1.81 -0.57 -8.64
C GLY A 177 -1.96 -1.37 -7.34
N VAL A 178 -3.23 -1.60 -6.96
CA VAL A 178 -3.65 -2.42 -5.83
C VAL A 178 -4.55 -3.54 -6.35
N GLU A 179 -4.27 -4.80 -6.01
CA GLU A 179 -5.14 -5.91 -6.42
C GLU A 179 -6.46 -5.87 -5.65
N LYS A 180 -6.36 -5.84 -4.33
CA LYS A 180 -7.51 -5.66 -3.45
C LYS A 180 -7.13 -4.98 -2.13
N ALA A 181 -8.06 -4.26 -1.56
CA ALA A 181 -7.93 -3.67 -0.24
C ALA A 181 -9.21 -3.88 0.56
N VAL A 182 -9.10 -3.91 1.88
CA VAL A 182 -10.22 -3.96 2.78
C VAL A 182 -10.03 -3.02 3.96
N SER A 183 -11.05 -2.21 4.22
CA SER A 183 -11.22 -1.53 5.50
C SER A 183 -12.18 -2.34 6.34
N MET A 184 -11.73 -2.82 7.52
CA MET A 184 -12.47 -3.77 8.35
C MET A 184 -13.28 -3.12 9.49
N GLY A 185 -12.96 -1.88 9.87
CA GLY A 185 -13.57 -1.21 11.03
C GLY A 185 -13.43 -2.03 12.32
N ASN A 186 -14.56 -2.32 12.97
CA ASN A 186 -14.60 -3.09 14.21
C ASN A 186 -14.16 -4.56 14.04
N ALA A 187 -14.20 -5.08 12.82
CA ALA A 187 -13.80 -6.47 12.49
C ALA A 187 -14.50 -7.53 13.37
N THR A 188 -15.82 -7.39 13.52
CA THR A 188 -16.64 -8.20 14.44
C THR A 188 -16.73 -9.66 14.01
N VAL A 189 -16.81 -9.93 12.70
CA VAL A 189 -16.90 -11.28 12.13
C VAL A 189 -15.64 -11.58 11.32
N LEU A 190 -15.53 -11.03 10.11
CA LEU A 190 -14.29 -11.14 9.34
C LEU A 190 -13.23 -10.18 9.90
N ASN A 191 -12.03 -10.67 10.13
CA ASN A 191 -10.95 -9.95 10.77
C ASN A 191 -9.64 -10.06 9.98
N ALA A 192 -8.55 -9.47 10.50
CA ALA A 192 -7.26 -9.44 9.84
C ALA A 192 -6.74 -10.82 9.41
N ASN A 193 -7.02 -11.88 10.21
CA ASN A 193 -6.57 -13.23 9.90
C ASN A 193 -7.24 -13.83 8.65
N ASP A 194 -8.53 -13.52 8.46
CA ASP A 194 -9.29 -14.04 7.33
C ASP A 194 -8.83 -13.42 6.02
N PHE A 195 -8.64 -12.10 6.02
CA PHE A 195 -8.13 -11.38 4.85
C PHE A 195 -6.66 -11.68 4.57
N LEU A 196 -5.84 -11.87 5.62
CA LEU A 196 -4.43 -12.22 5.47
C LEU A 196 -4.29 -13.57 4.74
N GLN A 197 -5.11 -14.56 5.09
CA GLN A 197 -5.14 -15.86 4.41
C GLN A 197 -5.54 -15.72 2.95
N ASP A 198 -6.65 -15.01 2.67
CA ASP A 198 -7.14 -14.78 1.30
C ASP A 198 -6.10 -14.08 0.41
N MET A 199 -5.45 -13.03 0.95
CA MET A 199 -4.42 -12.30 0.20
C MET A 199 -3.11 -13.08 0.05
N ALA A 200 -2.79 -13.95 1.00
CA ALA A 200 -1.61 -14.81 0.91
C ALA A 200 -1.74 -15.86 -0.20
N GLU A 201 -2.94 -16.35 -0.45
CA GLU A 201 -3.25 -17.35 -1.48
C GLU A 201 -3.39 -16.72 -2.87
N ASP A 202 -3.63 -15.42 -2.98
CA ASP A 202 -3.79 -14.75 -4.27
C ASP A 202 -2.43 -14.58 -4.98
N PRO A 203 -2.21 -15.24 -6.16
CA PRO A 203 -0.92 -15.18 -6.85
C PRO A 203 -0.59 -13.79 -7.43
N LYS A 204 -1.58 -12.92 -7.58
CA LYS A 204 -1.38 -11.56 -8.08
C LYS A 204 -0.83 -10.62 -7.00
N ILE A 205 -1.00 -10.96 -5.72
CA ILE A 205 -0.50 -10.18 -4.61
C ILE A 205 0.94 -10.58 -4.30
N ARG A 206 1.87 -9.64 -4.42
CA ARG A 206 3.30 -9.81 -4.10
C ARG A 206 3.64 -9.34 -2.69
N VAL A 207 2.93 -8.34 -2.17
CA VAL A 207 3.13 -7.75 -0.85
C VAL A 207 1.80 -7.46 -0.18
N ILE A 208 1.72 -7.70 1.14
CA ILE A 208 0.55 -7.38 1.96
C ILE A 208 0.90 -6.22 2.89
N ALA A 209 0.19 -5.11 2.73
CA ALA A 209 0.33 -3.92 3.57
C ALA A 209 -0.80 -3.89 4.61
N MET A 210 -0.46 -3.80 5.90
CA MET A 210 -1.45 -3.84 6.98
C MET A 210 -1.39 -2.59 7.86
N TYR A 211 -2.56 -2.04 8.19
CA TYR A 211 -2.71 -1.10 9.31
C TYR A 211 -3.55 -1.74 10.40
N LEU A 212 -2.98 -1.87 11.60
CA LEU A 212 -3.62 -2.56 12.70
C LEU A 212 -3.61 -1.72 13.98
N GLU A 213 -4.74 -1.66 14.65
CA GLU A 213 -4.91 -1.14 16.00
C GLU A 213 -4.87 -2.28 17.02
N ASN A 214 -5.39 -3.44 16.64
CA ASN A 214 -5.27 -4.70 17.39
C ASN A 214 -5.09 -5.88 16.40
N ALA A 215 -4.61 -7.00 16.92
CA ALA A 215 -4.36 -8.22 16.13
C ALA A 215 -5.47 -9.28 16.30
N GLY A 216 -6.53 -9.00 17.08
CA GLY A 216 -7.52 -10.00 17.46
C GLY A 216 -6.89 -11.12 18.29
N ASP A 217 -7.07 -12.38 17.88
CA ASP A 217 -6.35 -13.51 18.48
C ASP A 217 -4.86 -13.44 18.09
N GLY A 218 -4.04 -12.95 19.03
CA GLY A 218 -2.62 -12.73 18.81
C GLY A 218 -1.83 -14.02 18.54
N ARG A 219 -2.27 -15.19 19.01
CA ARG A 219 -1.59 -16.46 18.75
C ARG A 219 -1.84 -16.93 17.32
N VAL A 220 -3.09 -16.86 16.88
CA VAL A 220 -3.47 -17.17 15.50
C VAL A 220 -2.79 -16.21 14.55
N PHE A 221 -2.81 -14.90 14.85
CA PHE A 221 -2.16 -13.88 14.05
C PHE A 221 -0.65 -14.11 13.91
N PHE A 222 0.03 -14.38 15.04
CA PHE A 222 1.48 -14.69 15.04
C PHE A 222 1.80 -15.89 14.14
N SER A 223 1.06 -17.00 14.30
CA SER A 223 1.30 -18.21 13.51
C SER A 223 1.10 -17.98 12.02
N ARG A 224 0.03 -17.30 11.64
CA ARG A 224 -0.27 -16.96 10.23
C ARG A 224 0.76 -16.02 9.62
N VAL A 225 1.11 -14.93 10.32
CA VAL A 225 2.10 -13.97 9.83
C VAL A 225 3.47 -14.64 9.67
N ARG A 226 3.87 -15.52 10.60
CA ARG A 226 5.12 -16.29 10.51
C ARG A 226 5.13 -17.24 9.32
N GLU A 227 4.04 -17.93 9.05
CA GLU A 227 3.91 -18.82 7.88
C GLU A 227 3.94 -18.04 6.57
N ILE A 228 3.09 -17.01 6.46
CA ILE A 228 2.94 -16.22 5.24
C ILE A 228 4.19 -15.39 4.96
N GLY A 229 4.82 -14.82 6.00
CA GLY A 229 6.02 -13.99 5.88
C GLY A 229 7.21 -14.68 5.21
N ARG A 230 7.27 -16.03 5.25
CA ARG A 230 8.26 -16.81 4.51
C ARG A 230 8.02 -16.82 2.99
N ARG A 231 6.78 -16.57 2.56
CA ARG A 231 6.35 -16.60 1.15
C ARG A 231 6.14 -15.20 0.57
N LYS A 232 5.44 -14.34 1.31
CA LYS A 232 5.08 -12.98 0.90
C LYS A 232 5.47 -11.99 2.00
N PRO A 233 6.09 -10.86 1.66
CA PRO A 233 6.38 -9.82 2.63
C PRO A 233 5.10 -9.20 3.18
N ILE A 234 5.10 -8.96 4.49
CA ILE A 234 4.01 -8.31 5.22
C ILE A 234 4.56 -7.04 5.86
N VAL A 235 4.01 -5.89 5.50
CA VAL A 235 4.41 -4.58 6.03
C VAL A 235 3.32 -4.06 6.95
N ILE A 236 3.65 -3.81 8.22
CA ILE A 236 2.68 -3.47 9.26
C ILE A 236 2.94 -2.07 9.81
N LEU A 237 1.98 -1.18 9.60
CA LEU A 237 1.86 0.08 10.33
C LEU A 237 0.96 -0.16 11.56
N LYS A 238 1.57 -0.23 12.74
CA LYS A 238 0.85 -0.48 14.00
C LYS A 238 0.49 0.83 14.70
N GLY A 239 -0.80 1.09 14.83
CA GLY A 239 -1.32 2.18 15.64
C GLY A 239 -1.26 1.90 17.14
N GLY A 240 -1.16 2.94 17.98
CA GLY A 240 -1.28 2.84 19.44
C GLY A 240 -0.16 2.11 20.17
N VAL A 241 1.06 2.19 19.66
CA VAL A 241 2.25 1.59 20.32
C VAL A 241 2.78 2.42 21.49
N PHE A 242 2.38 3.69 21.59
CA PHE A 242 2.73 4.61 22.67
C PHE A 242 1.49 5.04 23.45
N ALA A 243 1.68 5.49 24.70
CA ALA A 243 0.60 5.78 25.64
C ALA A 243 -0.49 6.73 25.10
N ALA A 244 -0.10 7.78 24.37
CA ALA A 244 -1.07 8.72 23.77
C ALA A 244 -1.93 8.05 22.68
N GLY A 245 -1.29 7.35 21.74
CA GLY A 245 -2.00 6.60 20.72
C GLY A 245 -2.85 5.46 21.29
N ALA A 246 -2.36 4.79 22.35
CA ALA A 246 -3.09 3.76 23.06
C ALA A 246 -4.42 4.27 23.64
N ARG A 247 -4.41 5.44 24.29
CA ARG A 247 -5.66 6.06 24.80
C ARG A 247 -6.63 6.40 23.67
N THR A 248 -6.13 6.88 22.54
CA THR A 248 -6.96 7.18 21.36
C THR A 248 -7.62 5.91 20.79
N ILE A 249 -6.89 4.80 20.74
CA ILE A 249 -7.46 3.50 20.27
C ILE A 249 -8.56 3.02 21.21
N VAL A 250 -8.35 3.06 22.53
CA VAL A 250 -9.38 2.68 23.49
C VAL A 250 -10.67 3.49 23.29
N SER A 251 -10.54 4.79 23.02
CA SER A 251 -11.68 5.67 22.75
C SER A 251 -12.31 5.45 21.37
N HIS A 252 -11.55 4.90 20.39
CA HIS A 252 -11.99 4.78 19.00
C HIS A 252 -12.48 3.37 18.64
N THR A 253 -11.92 2.32 19.22
CA THR A 253 -12.25 0.92 18.86
C THR A 253 -12.48 0.01 20.09
N GLY A 254 -12.38 0.53 21.30
CA GLY A 254 -12.51 -0.27 22.55
C GLY A 254 -11.42 -1.33 22.75
N SER A 255 -10.32 -1.27 21.99
CA SER A 255 -9.29 -2.32 21.95
C SER A 255 -8.10 -1.99 22.84
N MET A 256 -7.48 -3.02 23.45
CA MET A 256 -6.24 -2.85 24.22
C MET A 256 -5.05 -2.60 23.30
N ALA A 257 -4.22 -1.63 23.62
CA ALA A 257 -2.98 -1.34 22.93
C ALA A 257 -1.88 -2.37 23.25
N GLY A 258 -1.08 -2.75 22.27
CA GLY A 258 0.10 -3.60 22.46
C GLY A 258 1.36 -2.79 22.79
N SER A 259 2.32 -3.38 23.53
CA SER A 259 3.60 -2.73 23.79
C SER A 259 4.51 -2.74 22.56
N LEU A 260 5.33 -1.68 22.41
CA LEU A 260 6.31 -1.58 21.33
C LEU A 260 7.26 -2.79 21.30
N GLN A 261 7.75 -3.21 22.49
CA GLN A 261 8.67 -4.34 22.62
C GLN A 261 8.09 -5.64 22.11
N ILE A 262 6.79 -5.90 22.35
CA ILE A 262 6.10 -7.08 21.83
C ILE A 262 6.06 -7.03 20.29
N TRP A 263 5.75 -5.88 19.71
CA TRP A 263 5.71 -5.73 18.25
C TRP A 263 7.08 -5.82 17.57
N GLU A 264 8.14 -5.37 18.24
CA GLU A 264 9.51 -5.57 17.77
C GLU A 264 9.93 -7.03 17.83
N ALA A 265 9.60 -7.74 18.91
CA ALA A 265 9.85 -9.16 19.02
C ALA A 265 9.03 -9.95 17.99
N PHE A 266 7.77 -9.58 17.79
CA PHE A 266 6.89 -10.15 16.76
C PHE A 266 7.53 -10.02 15.37
N SER A 267 7.98 -8.82 14.98
CA SER A 267 8.61 -8.59 13.68
C SER A 267 9.85 -9.46 13.46
N ARG A 268 10.74 -9.52 14.45
CA ARG A 268 11.93 -10.38 14.38
C ARG A 268 11.61 -11.87 14.21
N GLN A 269 10.54 -12.36 14.86
CA GLN A 269 10.18 -13.77 14.84
C GLN A 269 9.34 -14.19 13.62
N THR A 270 8.67 -13.25 12.98
CA THR A 270 7.74 -13.52 11.87
C THR A 270 8.24 -13.06 10.51
N GLY A 271 9.30 -12.23 10.48
CA GLY A 271 9.76 -11.56 9.25
C GLY A 271 8.85 -10.44 8.77
N ALA A 272 7.78 -10.11 9.52
CA ALA A 272 6.95 -8.96 9.20
C ALA A 272 7.70 -7.64 9.45
N ILE A 273 7.60 -6.71 8.53
CA ILE A 273 8.28 -5.42 8.59
C ILE A 273 7.37 -4.42 9.30
N ARG A 274 7.76 -4.00 10.50
CA ARG A 274 7.07 -2.93 11.22
C ARG A 274 7.59 -1.57 10.78
N VAL A 275 6.69 -0.71 10.35
CA VAL A 275 6.96 0.67 9.94
C VAL A 275 6.35 1.68 10.92
N ARG A 276 6.80 2.94 10.89
CA ARG A 276 6.51 3.96 11.90
C ARG A 276 5.66 5.11 11.38
N SER A 277 5.61 5.30 10.06
CA SER A 277 4.86 6.39 9.42
C SER A 277 4.15 5.92 8.16
N MET A 278 3.23 6.74 7.66
CA MET A 278 2.55 6.49 6.38
C MET A 278 3.52 6.48 5.20
N GLU A 279 4.51 7.36 5.21
CA GLU A 279 5.54 7.44 4.18
C GLU A 279 6.40 6.17 4.18
N GLU A 280 6.90 5.76 5.35
CA GLU A 280 7.69 4.54 5.50
C GLU A 280 6.88 3.30 5.09
N TRP A 281 5.58 3.27 5.41
CA TRP A 281 4.69 2.19 4.99
C TRP A 281 4.54 2.10 3.47
N ALA A 282 4.29 3.24 2.82
CA ALA A 282 4.19 3.32 1.37
C ALA A 282 5.51 2.96 0.68
N ASP A 283 6.63 3.56 1.10
CA ASP A 283 7.95 3.36 0.50
C ASP A 283 8.41 1.90 0.58
N THR A 284 8.25 1.29 1.75
CA THR A 284 8.59 -0.12 1.97
C THR A 284 7.71 -1.04 1.12
N THR A 285 6.40 -0.75 1.05
CA THR A 285 5.46 -1.50 0.22
C THR A 285 5.83 -1.40 -1.27
N ILE A 286 6.21 -0.22 -1.74
CA ILE A 286 6.67 0.03 -3.11
C ILE A 286 7.94 -0.79 -3.41
N ALA A 287 8.97 -0.70 -2.55
CA ALA A 287 10.22 -1.45 -2.72
C ALA A 287 9.95 -2.95 -2.86
N LEU A 288 9.20 -3.53 -1.92
CA LEU A 288 8.89 -4.97 -1.89
C LEU A 288 7.97 -5.42 -3.03
N SER A 289 7.19 -4.52 -3.60
CA SER A 289 6.30 -4.84 -4.72
C SER A 289 7.00 -4.83 -6.08
N LEU A 290 8.00 -3.96 -6.26
CA LEU A 290 8.64 -3.71 -7.55
C LEU A 290 10.03 -4.33 -7.68
N LEU A 291 10.82 -4.37 -6.60
CA LEU A 291 12.22 -4.77 -6.66
C LEU A 291 12.43 -6.28 -6.56
N PRO A 292 13.50 -6.80 -7.21
CA PRO A 292 13.96 -8.17 -6.98
C PRO A 292 14.64 -8.30 -5.61
N ALA A 293 14.97 -9.55 -5.21
CA ALA A 293 15.73 -9.84 -4.02
C ALA A 293 17.17 -9.32 -4.16
N PRO A 294 17.71 -8.57 -3.18
CA PRO A 294 19.11 -8.19 -3.19
C PRO A 294 20.00 -9.39 -2.86
N SER A 295 21.19 -9.44 -3.47
CA SER A 295 22.20 -10.47 -3.19
C SER A 295 22.97 -10.23 -1.89
N GLY A 296 22.92 -9.03 -1.35
CA GLY A 296 23.61 -8.58 -0.15
C GLY A 296 23.12 -7.20 0.30
N ASN A 297 23.91 -6.47 1.07
CA ASN A 297 23.60 -5.13 1.59
C ASN A 297 24.47 -4.01 0.97
N GLY A 298 25.38 -4.34 0.02
CA GLY A 298 26.24 -3.36 -0.65
C GLY A 298 25.48 -2.50 -1.66
N VAL A 299 25.55 -1.19 -1.50
CA VAL A 299 24.86 -0.19 -2.33
C VAL A 299 25.87 0.61 -3.15
N PHE A 300 25.60 0.77 -4.43
CA PHE A 300 26.28 1.76 -5.25
C PHE A 300 25.47 3.07 -5.24
N LEU A 301 26.16 4.17 -4.97
CA LEU A 301 25.57 5.52 -4.95
C LEU A 301 26.11 6.36 -6.10
N ALA A 302 25.25 6.77 -7.02
CA ALA A 302 25.56 7.79 -8.02
C ALA A 302 24.97 9.12 -7.60
N THR A 303 25.83 10.08 -7.27
CA THR A 303 25.43 11.38 -6.70
C THR A 303 26.00 12.54 -7.53
N GLY A 304 25.42 13.74 -7.35
CA GLY A 304 25.92 14.99 -7.94
C GLY A 304 26.50 15.90 -6.86
N GLY A 305 27.81 15.86 -6.68
CA GLY A 305 28.54 16.70 -5.75
C GLY A 305 29.12 15.98 -4.53
N GLY A 306 30.37 16.30 -4.20
CA GLY A 306 31.13 15.62 -3.14
C GLY A 306 30.47 15.71 -1.76
N GLY A 307 29.85 16.82 -1.41
CA GLY A 307 29.11 16.95 -0.15
C GLY A 307 27.94 16.00 -0.06
N ASN A 308 27.15 15.82 -1.13
CA ASN A 308 26.06 14.86 -1.19
C ASN A 308 26.57 13.42 -1.08
N SER A 309 27.73 13.11 -1.70
CA SER A 309 28.35 11.79 -1.59
C SER A 309 28.65 11.40 -0.15
N VAL A 310 29.20 12.34 0.65
CA VAL A 310 29.48 12.10 2.08
C VAL A 310 28.20 11.88 2.86
N ILE A 311 27.24 12.80 2.75
CA ILE A 311 25.97 12.72 3.49
C ILE A 311 25.19 11.45 3.13
N ASN A 312 25.10 11.13 1.84
CA ASN A 312 24.38 9.96 1.38
C ASN A 312 25.02 8.65 1.89
N SER A 313 26.37 8.57 1.91
CA SER A 313 27.05 7.40 2.50
C SER A 313 26.68 7.20 3.95
N ASP A 314 26.70 8.27 4.75
CA ASP A 314 26.33 8.21 6.18
C ASP A 314 24.86 7.77 6.37
N ILE A 315 23.94 8.25 5.53
CA ILE A 315 22.52 7.88 5.57
C ILE A 315 22.35 6.37 5.32
N PHE A 316 22.99 5.83 4.28
CA PHE A 316 22.88 4.40 3.97
C PHE A 316 23.50 3.54 5.07
N GLN A 317 24.67 3.89 5.59
CA GLN A 317 25.31 3.16 6.70
C GLN A 317 24.49 3.24 7.99
N HIS A 318 23.85 4.38 8.28
CA HIS A 318 22.94 4.51 9.43
C HIS A 318 21.75 3.54 9.36
N GLU A 319 21.24 3.27 8.15
CA GLU A 319 20.14 2.31 7.94
C GLU A 319 20.66 0.84 7.83
N GLY A 320 21.97 0.58 8.06
CA GLY A 320 22.57 -0.76 8.08
C GLY A 320 22.91 -1.32 6.70
N LEU A 321 23.01 -0.44 5.70
CA LEU A 321 23.46 -0.78 4.35
C LEU A 321 24.92 -0.36 4.17
N ASP A 322 25.71 -1.16 3.43
CA ASP A 322 27.10 -0.86 3.15
C ASP A 322 27.25 -0.04 1.87
N VAL A 323 28.27 0.82 1.84
CA VAL A 323 28.74 1.52 0.63
C VAL A 323 30.15 1.03 0.36
N PRO A 324 30.33 -0.18 -0.21
CA PRO A 324 31.62 -0.81 -0.34
C PRO A 324 32.48 -0.16 -1.43
N GLU A 325 33.80 -0.26 -1.31
CA GLU A 325 34.69 0.02 -2.44
C GLU A 325 34.39 -0.94 -3.59
N LEU A 326 34.51 -0.46 -4.81
CA LEU A 326 34.36 -1.28 -6.01
C LEU A 326 35.58 -2.22 -6.16
N SER A 327 35.37 -3.33 -6.84
CA SER A 327 36.46 -4.23 -7.21
C SER A 327 37.55 -3.48 -8.02
N PRO A 328 38.83 -3.90 -7.95
CA PRO A 328 39.90 -3.28 -8.73
C PRO A 328 39.60 -3.21 -10.23
N GLU A 329 38.90 -4.22 -10.76
CA GLU A 329 38.55 -4.31 -12.16
C GLU A 329 37.47 -3.23 -12.50
N SER A 330 36.40 -3.14 -11.74
CA SER A 330 35.36 -2.14 -11.91
C SER A 330 35.91 -0.72 -11.73
N MET A 331 36.80 -0.53 -10.74
CA MET A 331 37.49 0.75 -10.54
C MET A 331 38.35 1.17 -11.74
N GLN A 332 39.08 0.21 -12.32
CA GLN A 332 39.90 0.49 -13.52
C GLN A 332 39.01 0.91 -14.72
N GLN A 333 37.92 0.18 -14.96
CA GLN A 333 36.97 0.49 -16.03
C GLN A 333 36.30 1.85 -15.79
N LEU A 334 35.92 2.14 -14.56
CA LEU A 334 35.26 3.39 -14.19
C LEU A 334 36.18 4.60 -14.42
N ARG A 335 37.46 4.51 -14.00
CA ARG A 335 38.47 5.58 -14.21
C ARG A 335 38.75 5.88 -15.69
N GLN A 336 38.56 4.92 -16.58
CA GLN A 336 38.72 5.15 -18.04
C GLN A 336 37.52 5.91 -18.63
N ARG A 337 36.39 5.96 -17.94
CA ARG A 337 35.14 6.59 -18.41
C ARG A 337 34.86 7.92 -17.76
N ILE A 338 35.39 8.17 -16.57
CA ILE A 338 35.10 9.36 -15.78
C ILE A 338 36.24 10.35 -15.90
N PRO A 339 35.93 11.63 -16.25
CA PRO A 339 36.92 12.70 -16.29
C PRO A 339 37.57 12.89 -14.91
N VAL A 340 38.90 13.09 -14.91
CA VAL A 340 39.67 13.31 -13.67
C VAL A 340 39.34 14.64 -13.00
N ILE A 341 38.91 15.61 -13.78
CA ILE A 341 38.62 16.97 -13.28
C ILE A 341 37.13 17.14 -12.98
N GLY A 342 36.81 17.44 -11.73
CA GLY A 342 35.42 17.72 -11.31
C GLY A 342 34.58 16.48 -11.05
N SER A 343 35.19 15.28 -10.98
CA SER A 343 34.50 14.04 -10.67
C SER A 343 35.37 13.13 -9.78
N ILE A 344 34.74 12.28 -8.96
CA ILE A 344 35.40 11.26 -8.15
C ILE A 344 34.89 9.90 -8.63
N ALA A 345 35.82 9.12 -9.26
CA ALA A 345 35.54 7.74 -9.62
C ALA A 345 35.62 6.85 -8.37
N GLY A 346 34.52 6.23 -8.00
CA GLY A 346 34.45 5.37 -6.82
C GLY A 346 33.03 4.98 -6.46
N ASN A 347 32.85 4.54 -5.24
CA ASN A 347 31.57 4.38 -4.58
C ASN A 347 31.64 5.12 -3.23
N PRO A 348 30.92 6.23 -3.04
CA PRO A 348 30.01 6.89 -4.00
C PRO A 348 30.70 7.41 -5.27
N LEU A 349 29.96 7.40 -6.36
CA LEU A 349 30.34 8.10 -7.58
C LEU A 349 29.90 9.54 -7.48
N ASP A 350 30.85 10.49 -7.59
CA ASP A 350 30.56 11.90 -7.79
C ASP A 350 30.84 12.27 -9.24
N SER A 351 29.82 12.33 -10.07
CA SER A 351 29.93 12.73 -11.46
C SER A 351 28.67 13.42 -11.95
N PHE A 352 28.77 14.71 -12.18
CA PHE A 352 27.67 15.50 -12.72
C PHE A 352 27.26 15.05 -14.13
N GLU A 353 28.21 14.53 -14.92
CA GLU A 353 28.00 14.13 -16.31
C GLU A 353 26.99 12.95 -16.42
N ILE A 354 26.89 12.08 -15.42
CA ILE A 354 25.95 10.94 -15.41
C ILE A 354 24.48 11.40 -15.58
N PHE A 355 24.15 12.63 -15.18
CA PHE A 355 22.80 13.15 -15.24
C PHE A 355 22.40 13.72 -16.60
N PHE A 356 23.36 14.06 -17.44
CA PHE A 356 23.16 14.78 -18.71
C PHE A 356 23.60 13.95 -19.92
N ASN A 357 24.40 12.90 -19.71
CA ASN A 357 24.92 12.06 -20.78
C ASN A 357 24.39 10.61 -20.64
N PRO A 358 23.32 10.23 -21.39
CA PRO A 358 22.75 8.89 -21.30
C PRO A 358 23.74 7.76 -21.62
N ARG A 359 24.70 7.97 -22.55
CA ARG A 359 25.72 6.96 -22.86
C ARG A 359 26.65 6.73 -21.68
N HIS A 360 27.07 7.82 -21.05
CA HIS A 360 27.92 7.76 -19.87
C HIS A 360 27.21 7.05 -18.71
N MET A 361 25.93 7.37 -18.49
CA MET A 361 25.11 6.65 -17.51
C MET A 361 24.99 5.16 -17.82
N ALA A 362 24.77 4.78 -19.08
CA ALA A 362 24.65 3.38 -19.48
C ALA A 362 25.95 2.58 -19.20
N ASP A 363 27.11 3.15 -19.60
CA ASP A 363 28.42 2.55 -19.39
C ASP A 363 28.70 2.32 -17.89
N ILE A 364 28.50 3.35 -17.07
CA ILE A 364 28.70 3.30 -15.62
C ILE A 364 27.77 2.27 -14.99
N THR A 365 26.48 2.32 -15.31
CA THR A 365 25.48 1.42 -14.76
C THR A 365 25.81 -0.04 -15.07
N GLN A 366 26.31 -0.33 -16.27
CA GLN A 366 26.71 -1.68 -16.67
C GLN A 366 27.94 -2.16 -15.88
N ILE A 367 28.95 -1.30 -15.70
CA ILE A 367 30.16 -1.63 -14.92
C ILE A 367 29.77 -1.99 -13.49
N VAL A 368 29.04 -1.11 -12.81
CA VAL A 368 28.71 -1.30 -11.39
C VAL A 368 27.67 -2.40 -11.16
N ALA A 369 26.79 -2.65 -12.12
CA ALA A 369 25.87 -3.75 -12.04
C ALA A 369 26.57 -5.12 -12.13
N SER A 370 27.74 -5.17 -12.74
CA SER A 370 28.57 -6.40 -12.84
C SER A 370 29.48 -6.59 -11.64
N ASP A 371 29.66 -5.58 -10.79
CA ASP A 371 30.53 -5.66 -9.62
C ASP A 371 29.93 -6.58 -8.55
N PRO A 372 30.72 -7.57 -8.04
CA PRO A 372 30.24 -8.52 -7.04
C PRO A 372 29.97 -7.89 -5.65
N ALA A 373 30.62 -6.76 -5.32
CA ALA A 373 30.39 -6.05 -4.06
C ALA A 373 29.09 -5.28 -4.05
N ILE A 374 28.50 -5.00 -5.23
CA ILE A 374 27.31 -4.20 -5.38
C ILE A 374 26.07 -5.09 -5.50
N ALA A 375 25.20 -5.01 -4.52
CA ALA A 375 23.92 -5.70 -4.50
C ALA A 375 22.74 -4.83 -4.97
N MET A 376 22.84 -3.51 -4.85
CA MET A 376 21.77 -2.55 -5.13
C MET A 376 22.35 -1.25 -5.72
N LEU A 377 21.56 -0.54 -6.52
CA LEU A 377 21.94 0.73 -7.11
C LEU A 377 20.98 1.86 -6.68
N VAL A 378 21.54 3.00 -6.36
CA VAL A 378 20.81 4.25 -6.09
C VAL A 378 21.34 5.33 -7.01
N ILE A 379 20.45 5.88 -7.82
CA ILE A 379 20.78 6.94 -8.79
C ILE A 379 20.06 8.22 -8.35
N ASP A 380 20.82 9.20 -7.95
CA ASP A 380 20.27 10.51 -7.63
C ASP A 380 19.91 11.26 -8.92
N ARG A 381 18.77 11.96 -8.92
CA ARG A 381 18.29 12.78 -10.03
C ARG A 381 17.96 14.17 -9.54
N LEU A 382 18.83 15.09 -9.87
CA LEU A 382 18.66 16.50 -9.53
C LEU A 382 17.56 17.13 -10.40
N ILE A 383 16.60 17.78 -9.74
CA ILE A 383 15.67 18.69 -10.40
C ILE A 383 16.18 20.10 -10.16
N GLN A 384 16.74 20.72 -11.21
CA GLN A 384 17.27 22.06 -11.09
C GLN A 384 16.35 23.11 -11.74
N ARG A 385 16.34 24.32 -11.17
CA ARG A 385 15.90 25.52 -11.87
C ARG A 385 16.89 25.81 -13.02
N LYS A 386 16.42 26.49 -14.08
CA LYS A 386 17.21 26.96 -15.22
C LYS A 386 18.37 27.93 -14.84
N ALA A 387 18.96 27.79 -13.66
CA ALA A 387 19.95 28.70 -13.12
C ALA A 387 21.33 28.62 -13.82
N PHE A 388 21.62 27.51 -14.47
CA PHE A 388 22.82 27.35 -15.25
C PHE A 388 22.45 27.35 -16.73
N HIS A 389 22.54 28.50 -17.37
CA HIS A 389 22.25 28.69 -18.80
C HIS A 389 23.13 27.86 -19.78
N ILE A 390 23.96 26.97 -19.27
CA ILE A 390 24.95 26.20 -20.00
C ILE A 390 24.54 24.74 -20.21
N MET A 391 23.51 24.24 -19.49
CA MET A 391 23.09 22.82 -19.57
C MET A 391 21.75 22.69 -20.27
N ASP A 392 21.69 21.79 -21.23
CA ASP A 392 20.45 21.36 -21.87
C ASP A 392 19.49 20.81 -20.79
N THR A 393 18.37 21.49 -20.60
CA THR A 393 17.33 21.09 -19.63
C THR A 393 16.39 20.06 -20.22
N THR A 394 16.79 19.31 -21.23
CA THR A 394 16.00 18.23 -21.83
C THR A 394 15.62 17.23 -20.75
N ASP A 395 14.33 16.87 -20.70
CA ASP A 395 13.85 15.82 -19.81
C ASP A 395 14.37 14.45 -20.25
N LEU A 396 15.43 13.99 -19.59
CA LEU A 396 16.06 12.68 -19.85
C LEU A 396 15.42 11.54 -19.06
N THR A 397 14.24 11.70 -18.45
CA THR A 397 13.60 10.68 -17.64
C THR A 397 13.39 9.38 -18.41
N GLU A 398 12.84 9.44 -19.64
CA GLU A 398 12.63 8.22 -20.46
C GLU A 398 13.94 7.54 -20.82
N LYS A 399 14.95 8.28 -21.18
CA LYS A 399 16.29 7.72 -21.47
C LYS A 399 16.91 7.08 -20.23
N THR A 400 16.74 7.69 -19.07
CA THR A 400 17.17 7.09 -17.80
C THR A 400 16.43 5.80 -17.51
N ILE A 401 15.11 5.75 -17.73
CA ILE A 401 14.30 4.55 -17.59
C ILE A 401 14.79 3.44 -18.52
N GLU A 402 14.99 3.73 -19.81
CA GLU A 402 15.52 2.78 -20.80
C GLU A 402 16.84 2.15 -20.35
N ILE A 403 17.74 2.94 -19.74
CA ILE A 403 19.04 2.47 -19.26
C ILE A 403 18.91 1.64 -17.99
N LEU A 404 18.13 2.09 -17.02
CA LEU A 404 18.05 1.46 -15.71
C LEU A 404 17.13 0.23 -15.68
N GLN A 405 16.12 0.15 -16.54
CA GLN A 405 15.13 -0.93 -16.51
C GLN A 405 15.70 -2.34 -16.70
N PRO A 406 16.68 -2.60 -17.59
CA PRO A 406 17.32 -3.91 -17.67
C PRO A 406 18.05 -4.29 -16.38
N VAL A 407 18.75 -3.35 -15.75
CA VAL A 407 19.50 -3.57 -14.50
C VAL A 407 18.55 -3.77 -13.32
N SER A 408 17.46 -3.00 -13.24
CA SER A 408 16.49 -3.07 -12.15
C SER A 408 15.77 -4.42 -12.06
N ARG A 409 15.73 -5.19 -13.15
CA ARG A 409 15.22 -6.58 -13.16
C ARG A 409 16.17 -7.58 -12.53
N LEU A 410 17.46 -7.28 -12.46
CA LEU A 410 18.53 -8.15 -11.95
C LEU A 410 18.97 -7.75 -10.55
N LYS A 411 19.14 -6.46 -10.32
CA LYS A 411 19.54 -5.89 -9.03
C LYS A 411 18.56 -4.79 -8.61
N PRO A 412 18.15 -4.71 -7.35
CA PRO A 412 17.35 -3.61 -6.86
C PRO A 412 17.97 -2.27 -7.27
N THR A 413 17.22 -1.49 -8.04
CA THR A 413 17.65 -0.18 -8.52
C THR A 413 16.57 0.83 -8.19
N VAL A 414 16.93 1.90 -7.50
CA VAL A 414 16.03 2.97 -7.12
C VAL A 414 16.57 4.32 -7.57
N VAL A 415 15.67 5.29 -7.67
CA VAL A 415 16.00 6.66 -8.03
C VAL A 415 15.57 7.59 -6.90
N THR A 416 16.45 8.52 -6.49
CA THR A 416 16.07 9.64 -5.65
C THR A 416 15.79 10.85 -6.54
N VAL A 417 14.68 11.52 -6.28
CA VAL A 417 14.24 12.70 -7.05
C VAL A 417 13.89 13.79 -6.05
N GLU A 418 14.92 14.49 -5.59
CA GLU A 418 14.78 15.54 -4.60
C GLU A 418 14.39 16.88 -5.24
N SER A 419 13.48 17.59 -4.59
CA SER A 419 13.16 18.98 -4.87
C SER A 419 13.37 19.77 -3.57
N ASP A 420 13.74 21.05 -3.68
CA ASP A 420 13.98 21.90 -2.50
C ASP A 420 12.73 22.16 -1.62
N GLY A 421 11.58 21.63 -2.03
CA GLY A 421 10.31 21.72 -1.29
C GLY A 421 9.69 23.12 -1.29
N GLY A 422 10.42 24.16 -1.71
CA GLY A 422 9.96 25.54 -1.69
C GLY A 422 9.41 26.05 -3.04
N ASP A 423 9.58 25.28 -4.10
CA ASP A 423 9.16 25.66 -5.45
C ASP A 423 8.07 24.72 -5.98
N LEU A 424 6.89 25.27 -6.26
CA LEU A 424 5.75 24.50 -6.76
C LEU A 424 6.01 23.83 -8.12
N GLU A 425 6.73 24.50 -9.03
CA GLU A 425 7.04 23.95 -10.35
C GLU A 425 8.01 22.78 -10.25
N LEU A 426 9.07 22.92 -9.45
CA LEU A 426 10.01 21.84 -9.19
C LEU A 426 9.33 20.68 -8.44
N GLY A 427 8.49 20.98 -7.46
CA GLY A 427 7.69 19.98 -6.77
C GLY A 427 6.82 19.15 -7.72
N GLN A 428 6.11 19.81 -8.64
CA GLN A 428 5.28 19.16 -9.65
C GLN A 428 6.11 18.31 -10.63
N LYS A 429 7.26 18.81 -11.07
CA LYS A 429 8.21 18.05 -11.92
C LYS A 429 8.70 16.81 -11.18
N GLY A 430 9.06 16.93 -9.89
CA GLY A 430 9.49 15.82 -9.05
C GLY A 430 8.44 14.73 -8.92
N ILE A 431 7.19 15.11 -8.65
CA ILE A 431 6.06 14.17 -8.56
C ILE A 431 5.89 13.44 -9.89
N THR A 432 5.87 14.17 -11.01
CA THR A 432 5.71 13.60 -12.35
C THR A 432 6.85 12.63 -12.69
N MET A 433 8.08 13.00 -12.39
CA MET A 433 9.26 12.17 -12.65
C MET A 433 9.22 10.88 -11.81
N ARG A 434 8.93 10.97 -10.51
CA ARG A 434 8.79 9.78 -9.64
C ARG A 434 7.70 8.84 -10.13
N ARG A 435 6.57 9.39 -10.58
CA ARG A 435 5.49 8.58 -11.16
C ARG A 435 5.97 7.79 -12.38
N ARG A 436 6.65 8.42 -13.33
CA ARG A 436 7.16 7.76 -14.56
C ARG A 436 8.13 6.63 -14.23
N PHE A 437 9.04 6.83 -13.27
CA PHE A 437 9.92 5.75 -12.78
C PHE A 437 9.15 4.60 -12.15
N CYS A 438 8.23 4.89 -11.24
CA CYS A 438 7.43 3.86 -10.58
C CYS A 438 6.56 3.08 -11.57
N GLU A 439 5.95 3.74 -12.55
CA GLU A 439 5.17 3.09 -13.63
C GLU A 439 6.02 2.16 -14.49
N SER A 440 7.32 2.43 -14.62
CA SER A 440 8.27 1.58 -15.32
C SER A 440 8.87 0.45 -14.48
N GLY A 441 8.47 0.33 -13.20
CA GLY A 441 8.96 -0.67 -12.26
C GLY A 441 10.22 -0.30 -11.49
N ILE A 442 10.65 0.96 -11.55
CA ILE A 442 11.80 1.50 -10.82
C ILE A 442 11.26 2.37 -9.68
N PRO A 443 11.35 1.96 -8.41
CA PRO A 443 10.94 2.81 -7.30
C PRO A 443 11.68 4.15 -7.30
N ALA A 444 10.93 5.24 -7.09
CA ALA A 444 11.50 6.56 -7.02
C ALA A 444 11.04 7.28 -5.74
N TYR A 445 11.99 7.79 -4.97
CA TYR A 445 11.77 8.38 -3.67
C TYR A 445 12.08 9.87 -3.65
N PRO A 446 11.39 10.67 -2.82
CA PRO A 446 11.62 12.11 -2.76
C PRO A 446 12.89 12.51 -2.00
N THR A 447 13.46 11.61 -1.20
CA THR A 447 14.71 11.84 -0.45
C THR A 447 15.55 10.57 -0.34
N THR A 448 16.84 10.76 -0.08
CA THR A 448 17.81 9.68 0.11
C THR A 448 17.50 8.83 1.34
N GLU A 449 17.05 9.45 2.46
CA GLU A 449 16.69 8.73 3.68
C GLU A 449 15.52 7.76 3.45
N ARG A 450 14.53 8.18 2.65
CA ARG A 450 13.39 7.34 2.32
C ARG A 450 13.81 6.16 1.44
N ALA A 451 14.70 6.39 0.47
CA ALA A 451 15.28 5.32 -0.35
C ALA A 451 16.10 4.33 0.48
N ALA A 452 17.00 4.82 1.34
CA ALA A 452 17.84 3.99 2.20
C ALA A 452 17.01 3.09 3.12
N ARG A 453 16.00 3.66 3.80
CA ARG A 453 15.12 2.90 4.68
C ARG A 453 14.31 1.84 3.94
N ALA A 454 13.77 2.16 2.77
CA ALA A 454 13.03 1.20 1.96
C ALA A 454 13.91 0.03 1.49
N LEU A 455 15.17 0.29 1.11
CA LEU A 455 16.14 -0.73 0.74
C LEU A 455 16.63 -1.54 1.94
N ALA A 456 16.78 -0.93 3.11
CA ALA A 456 17.09 -1.64 4.35
C ALA A 456 15.99 -2.64 4.72
N HIS A 457 14.72 -2.24 4.62
CA HIS A 457 13.59 -3.15 4.84
C HIS A 457 13.53 -4.28 3.81
N LEU A 458 13.79 -3.98 2.53
CA LEU A 458 13.89 -5.00 1.48
C LEU A 458 14.97 -6.02 1.81
N THR A 459 16.16 -5.56 2.20
CA THR A 459 17.30 -6.39 2.57
C THR A 459 17.01 -7.25 3.79
N ALA A 460 16.44 -6.66 4.84
CA ALA A 460 16.07 -7.35 6.07
C ALA A 460 15.04 -8.47 5.82
N TYR A 461 14.01 -8.21 5.00
CA TYR A 461 13.03 -9.23 4.63
C TYR A 461 13.68 -10.41 3.90
N HIS A 462 14.52 -10.13 2.91
CA HIS A 462 15.15 -11.20 2.14
C HIS A 462 16.23 -11.96 2.95
N ALA A 463 16.88 -11.33 3.93
CA ALA A 463 17.73 -12.00 4.90
C ALA A 463 16.90 -12.97 5.76
N TYR A 464 15.79 -12.48 6.36
CA TYR A 464 14.87 -13.32 7.13
C TYR A 464 14.40 -14.54 6.32
N LYS A 465 14.02 -14.35 5.06
CA LYS A 465 13.55 -15.43 4.19
C LYS A 465 14.63 -16.48 3.89
N ARG A 466 15.88 -16.06 3.74
CA ARG A 466 17.02 -17.00 3.58
C ARG A 466 17.29 -17.83 4.84
N ASP A 467 17.18 -17.18 6.02
CA ASP A 467 17.44 -17.82 7.30
C ASP A 467 16.31 -18.76 7.75
N HIS A 468 15.11 -18.59 7.17
CA HIS A 468 13.91 -19.36 7.51
C HIS A 468 13.24 -19.92 6.24
N PRO A 469 13.87 -20.88 5.54
CA PRO A 469 13.29 -21.51 4.35
C PRO A 469 11.97 -22.21 4.64
N LEU A 470 11.16 -22.44 3.59
CA LEU A 470 9.85 -23.12 3.67
C LEU A 470 10.00 -24.57 4.09
#